data_c297776dd6c641569fc8d796044e1b3c
#
_entry.id   c297776dd6c641569fc8d796044e1b3c
#
_cell.length_a   1.000
_cell.length_b   1.000
_cell.length_c   1.000
_cell.angle_alpha   90.00
_cell.angle_beta   90.00
_cell.angle_gamma   90.00
#
_symmetry.space_group_name_H-M   'P 1'
#
loop_
_entity.id
_entity.type
_entity.pdbx_description
1 polymer ?
#
loop_
_entity_poly.entity_id
_entity_poly.type
_entity_poly.pdbx_seq_one_letter_code
_entity_poly.pdbx_strand_id
1 'polypeptide(L)'
;TYERDYSGLVTKINRPGGRYTRYCYDKLGRVIRADYYDKTYENFTYNKNGALIEAENQYGKVKFERDSLGRITKEWQGRHWISNQYDELGNCIQTVSSFGANILTSRNEMGQATQVAAYLDKEKPWVSRMEYNALGQETQRLFSNNICSAWDYDKAGRPIFHEVSNQRSKADAAHQGILGNVVDWSDTLRRHRYEWDVNYQLKEVTNGLTKGTTVYSYDQFSNLVSAKESGFETIFRSVDIVGNLYETKDCSDRIYGAGSRLEKSCINLKEQKLLINKIQ
;
A
#
# COMPACT_ATOMS: atom_id res chain seq x y z
N THR A 1 -20.97 -2.06 -28.32
CA THR A 1 -22.40 -1.71 -28.19
C THR A 1 -23.00 -2.32 -26.96
N TYR A 2 -24.13 -1.78 -26.50
CA TYR A 2 -24.86 -2.21 -25.30
C TYR A 2 -26.27 -2.67 -25.69
N GLU A 3 -26.69 -3.82 -25.15
CA GLU A 3 -28.08 -4.26 -25.17
C GLU A 3 -28.66 -3.99 -23.79
N ARG A 4 -29.93 -3.57 -23.73
CA ARG A 4 -30.65 -3.24 -22.47
C ARG A 4 -31.99 -3.93 -22.43
N ASP A 5 -32.48 -4.19 -21.21
CA ASP A 5 -33.84 -4.64 -21.01
C ASP A 5 -34.85 -3.45 -20.95
N TYR A 6 -36.12 -3.77 -20.75
CA TYR A 6 -37.21 -2.76 -20.66
C TYR A 6 -37.06 -1.82 -19.45
N SER A 7 -36.29 -2.20 -18.42
CA SER A 7 -35.96 -1.39 -17.25
C SER A 7 -34.72 -0.51 -17.46
N GLY A 8 -34.07 -0.61 -18.64
CA GLY A 8 -32.84 0.13 -18.96
C GLY A 8 -31.55 -0.52 -18.47
N LEU A 9 -31.61 -1.68 -17.78
CA LEU A 9 -30.44 -2.39 -17.31
C LEU A 9 -29.67 -2.98 -18.51
N VAL A 10 -28.32 -2.92 -18.44
CA VAL A 10 -27.43 -3.46 -19.50
C VAL A 10 -27.38 -4.98 -19.40
N THR A 11 -28.07 -5.68 -20.32
CA THR A 11 -28.08 -7.15 -20.37
C THR A 11 -26.91 -7.73 -21.11
N LYS A 12 -26.28 -6.94 -22.03
CA LYS A 12 -25.09 -7.39 -22.76
C LYS A 12 -24.22 -6.23 -23.21
N ILE A 13 -22.91 -6.43 -23.09
CA ILE A 13 -21.88 -5.52 -23.65
C ILE A 13 -21.16 -6.28 -24.76
N ASN A 14 -21.22 -5.74 -25.99
CA ASN A 14 -20.46 -6.28 -27.13
C ASN A 14 -19.19 -5.44 -27.33
N ARG A 15 -18.04 -6.11 -27.45
CA ARG A 15 -16.69 -5.53 -27.62
C ARG A 15 -16.11 -5.95 -28.97
N PRO A 16 -15.08 -5.25 -29.49
CA PRO A 16 -14.36 -5.67 -30.70
C PRO A 16 -13.84 -7.09 -30.60
N GLY A 17 -13.72 -7.78 -31.76
CA GLY A 17 -13.24 -9.17 -31.81
C GLY A 17 -14.27 -10.21 -31.36
N GLY A 18 -15.56 -9.90 -31.41
CA GLY A 18 -16.64 -10.84 -31.04
C GLY A 18 -16.76 -11.14 -29.52
N ARG A 19 -16.02 -10.40 -28.70
CA ARG A 19 -16.08 -10.55 -27.25
C ARG A 19 -17.35 -9.95 -26.69
N TYR A 20 -17.95 -10.59 -25.71
CA TYR A 20 -19.14 -10.07 -25.02
C TYR A 20 -19.11 -10.40 -23.53
N THR A 21 -19.91 -9.65 -22.76
CA THR A 21 -20.31 -9.98 -21.38
C THR A 21 -21.82 -9.88 -21.32
N ARG A 22 -22.49 -10.91 -20.79
CA ARG A 22 -23.93 -10.91 -20.52
C ARG A 22 -24.18 -10.83 -19.02
N TYR A 23 -25.21 -10.10 -18.61
CA TYR A 23 -25.59 -9.93 -17.22
C TYR A 23 -27.01 -10.42 -17.00
N CYS A 24 -27.21 -11.11 -15.86
CA CYS A 24 -28.54 -11.42 -15.32
C CYS A 24 -28.72 -10.64 -14.02
N TYR A 25 -29.94 -10.20 -13.78
CA TYR A 25 -30.28 -9.36 -12.63
C TYR A 25 -31.36 -10.04 -11.78
N ASP A 26 -31.38 -9.73 -10.48
CA ASP A 26 -32.51 -10.02 -9.63
C ASP A 26 -33.63 -8.97 -9.78
N LYS A 27 -34.71 -9.14 -9.03
CA LYS A 27 -35.86 -8.23 -9.08
C LYS A 27 -35.55 -6.81 -8.57
N LEU A 28 -34.41 -6.61 -7.88
CA LEU A 28 -33.96 -5.32 -7.37
C LEU A 28 -32.90 -4.68 -8.29
N GLY A 29 -32.64 -5.27 -9.48
CA GLY A 29 -31.66 -4.76 -10.45
C GLY A 29 -30.20 -5.04 -10.09
N ARG A 30 -29.91 -5.96 -9.16
CA ARG A 30 -28.56 -6.33 -8.80
C ARG A 30 -28.07 -7.47 -9.71
N VAL A 31 -26.81 -7.40 -10.17
CA VAL A 31 -26.22 -8.47 -10.99
C VAL A 31 -26.10 -9.74 -10.14
N ILE A 32 -26.76 -10.82 -10.59
CA ILE A 32 -26.66 -12.14 -9.96
C ILE A 32 -25.78 -13.09 -10.76
N ARG A 33 -25.55 -12.78 -12.06
CA ARG A 33 -24.67 -13.57 -12.92
C ARG A 33 -24.08 -12.71 -14.02
N ALA A 34 -22.80 -12.94 -14.33
CA ALA A 34 -22.11 -12.45 -15.51
C ALA A 34 -21.55 -13.64 -16.30
N ASP A 35 -21.87 -13.75 -17.61
CA ASP A 35 -21.31 -14.74 -18.53
C ASP A 35 -20.40 -14.05 -19.54
N TYR A 36 -19.21 -14.59 -19.76
CA TYR A 36 -18.19 -14.07 -20.66
C TYR A 36 -18.11 -14.87 -21.96
N TYR A 37 -17.57 -14.26 -23.01
CA TYR A 37 -17.44 -14.86 -24.36
C TYR A 37 -16.61 -16.16 -24.39
N ASP A 38 -15.67 -16.33 -23.45
CA ASP A 38 -14.79 -17.48 -23.31
C ASP A 38 -15.41 -18.61 -22.50
N LYS A 39 -16.74 -18.55 -22.22
CA LYS A 39 -17.54 -19.47 -21.43
C LYS A 39 -17.22 -19.45 -19.92
N THR A 40 -16.43 -18.52 -19.45
CA THR A 40 -16.29 -18.28 -18.01
C THR A 40 -17.51 -17.53 -17.49
N TYR A 41 -17.73 -17.62 -16.18
CA TYR A 41 -18.86 -16.98 -15.52
C TYR A 41 -18.54 -16.50 -14.11
N GLU A 42 -19.39 -15.60 -13.61
CA GLU A 42 -19.42 -15.19 -12.20
C GLU A 42 -20.86 -15.21 -11.71
N ASN A 43 -21.09 -15.77 -10.52
CA ASN A 43 -22.38 -15.75 -9.82
C ASN A 43 -22.27 -14.93 -8.55
N PHE A 44 -23.31 -14.21 -8.20
CA PHE A 44 -23.36 -13.34 -7.01
C PHE A 44 -24.64 -13.59 -6.22
N THR A 45 -24.51 -13.70 -4.91
CA THR A 45 -25.65 -13.87 -3.99
C THR A 45 -25.63 -12.74 -2.96
N TYR A 46 -26.78 -12.18 -2.70
CA TYR A 46 -26.96 -11.04 -1.79
C TYR A 46 -27.90 -11.41 -0.64
N ASN A 47 -27.68 -10.80 0.52
CA ASN A 47 -28.62 -10.88 1.63
C ASN A 47 -29.83 -9.95 1.42
N LYS A 48 -30.77 -9.98 2.37
CA LYS A 48 -31.99 -9.14 2.34
C LYS A 48 -31.68 -7.64 2.35
N ASN A 49 -30.55 -7.24 2.91
CA ASN A 49 -30.09 -5.84 3.00
C ASN A 49 -29.31 -5.39 1.75
N GLY A 50 -29.17 -6.26 0.74
CA GLY A 50 -28.46 -5.95 -0.50
C GLY A 50 -26.94 -6.15 -0.44
N ALA A 51 -26.39 -6.59 0.67
CA ALA A 51 -24.96 -6.85 0.77
C ALA A 51 -24.60 -8.19 0.13
N LEU A 52 -23.48 -8.23 -0.63
CA LEU A 52 -22.92 -9.46 -1.21
C LEU A 52 -22.52 -10.42 -0.09
N ILE A 53 -23.00 -11.67 -0.15
CA ILE A 53 -22.66 -12.74 0.79
C ILE A 53 -21.95 -13.92 0.15
N GLU A 54 -22.03 -14.06 -1.18
CA GLU A 54 -21.32 -15.11 -1.92
C GLU A 54 -20.99 -14.63 -3.34
N ALA A 55 -19.78 -14.93 -3.79
CA ALA A 55 -19.36 -14.81 -5.19
C ALA A 55 -18.66 -16.10 -5.61
N GLU A 56 -18.97 -16.60 -6.82
CA GLU A 56 -18.45 -17.87 -7.33
C GLU A 56 -18.15 -17.78 -8.83
N ASN A 57 -17.05 -18.38 -9.24
CA ASN A 57 -16.76 -18.66 -10.63
C ASN A 57 -16.26 -20.11 -10.78
N GLN A 58 -15.85 -20.52 -12.00
CA GLN A 58 -15.35 -21.87 -12.25
C GLN A 58 -14.06 -22.24 -11.49
N TYR A 59 -13.35 -21.28 -10.92
CA TYR A 59 -12.08 -21.47 -10.22
C TYR A 59 -12.22 -21.47 -8.69
N GLY A 60 -13.30 -20.89 -8.17
CA GLY A 60 -13.47 -20.80 -6.73
C GLY A 60 -14.70 -20.06 -6.27
N LYS A 61 -14.91 -20.13 -4.98
CA LYS A 61 -16.02 -19.52 -4.26
C LYS A 61 -15.50 -18.72 -3.07
N VAL A 62 -16.03 -17.51 -2.93
CA VAL A 62 -15.83 -16.63 -1.77
C VAL A 62 -17.16 -16.44 -1.06
N LYS A 63 -17.18 -16.56 0.27
CA LYS A 63 -18.36 -16.30 1.11
C LYS A 63 -18.05 -15.27 2.18
N PHE A 64 -19.06 -14.48 2.54
CA PHE A 64 -18.96 -13.43 3.56
C PHE A 64 -20.03 -13.60 4.62
N GLU A 65 -19.63 -13.60 5.89
CA GLU A 65 -20.53 -13.33 7.02
C GLU A 65 -20.38 -11.85 7.40
N ARG A 66 -21.49 -11.27 7.86
CA ARG A 66 -21.55 -9.87 8.26
C ARG A 66 -22.30 -9.72 9.57
N ASP A 67 -21.92 -8.70 10.34
CA ASP A 67 -22.70 -8.29 11.50
C ASP A 67 -23.93 -7.46 11.10
N SER A 68 -24.68 -7.03 12.11
CA SER A 68 -25.88 -6.19 11.93
C SER A 68 -25.62 -4.83 11.29
N LEU A 69 -24.36 -4.33 11.36
CA LEU A 69 -23.91 -3.09 10.74
C LEU A 69 -23.38 -3.30 9.32
N GLY A 70 -23.38 -4.55 8.81
CA GLY A 70 -22.93 -4.90 7.47
C GLY A 70 -21.40 -5.12 7.35
N ARG A 71 -20.64 -5.05 8.45
CA ARG A 71 -19.18 -5.28 8.46
C ARG A 71 -18.88 -6.76 8.27
N ILE A 72 -17.82 -7.09 7.53
CA ILE A 72 -17.42 -8.50 7.28
C ILE A 72 -16.78 -9.07 8.54
N THR A 73 -17.48 -9.99 9.20
CA THR A 73 -16.98 -10.73 10.38
C THR A 73 -16.22 -11.99 10.00
N LYS A 74 -16.53 -12.55 8.83
CA LYS A 74 -15.80 -13.72 8.31
C LYS A 74 -15.87 -13.80 6.79
N GLU A 75 -14.74 -14.19 6.19
CA GLU A 75 -14.60 -14.44 4.76
C GLU A 75 -14.01 -15.81 4.54
N TRP A 76 -14.52 -16.56 3.54
CA TRP A 76 -13.96 -17.84 3.10
C TRP A 76 -13.51 -17.77 1.65
N GLN A 77 -12.38 -18.39 1.35
CA GLN A 77 -11.94 -18.75 0.01
C GLN A 77 -11.74 -20.28 -0.04
N GLY A 78 -12.73 -21.00 -0.59
CA GLY A 78 -12.77 -22.45 -0.50
C GLY A 78 -12.83 -22.93 0.96
N ARG A 79 -11.79 -23.65 1.41
CA ARG A 79 -11.67 -24.15 2.80
C ARG A 79 -10.96 -23.16 3.75
N HIS A 80 -10.34 -22.12 3.24
CA HIS A 80 -9.61 -21.15 4.04
C HIS A 80 -10.52 -20.00 4.42
N TRP A 81 -10.24 -19.39 5.59
CA TRP A 81 -11.04 -18.30 6.09
C TRP A 81 -10.21 -17.29 6.88
N ILE A 82 -10.72 -16.06 6.92
CA ILE A 82 -10.29 -14.98 7.78
C ILE A 82 -11.52 -14.51 8.57
N SER A 83 -11.35 -14.26 9.87
CA SER A 83 -12.39 -13.74 10.77
C SER A 83 -11.92 -12.46 11.44
N ASN A 84 -12.80 -11.46 11.51
CA ASN A 84 -12.53 -10.16 12.09
C ASN A 84 -13.48 -9.89 13.26
N GLN A 85 -12.95 -9.22 14.31
CA GLN A 85 -13.74 -8.63 15.38
C GLN A 85 -13.57 -7.12 15.37
N TYR A 86 -14.63 -6.41 15.75
CA TYR A 86 -14.67 -4.96 15.72
C TYR A 86 -15.04 -4.40 17.09
N ASP A 87 -14.50 -3.24 17.44
CA ASP A 87 -14.96 -2.46 18.58
C ASP A 87 -16.28 -1.74 18.27
N GLU A 88 -16.81 -1.03 19.28
CA GLU A 88 -18.05 -0.26 19.16
C GLU A 88 -17.92 0.90 18.15
N LEU A 89 -16.73 1.43 17.94
CA LEU A 89 -16.44 2.49 16.96
C LEU A 89 -16.28 1.96 15.53
N GLY A 90 -16.28 0.62 15.34
CA GLY A 90 -16.14 0.00 14.03
C GLY A 90 -14.70 -0.30 13.60
N ASN A 91 -13.74 -0.11 14.49
CA ASN A 91 -12.35 -0.46 14.18
C ASN A 91 -12.15 -1.98 14.31
N CYS A 92 -11.42 -2.59 13.38
CA CYS A 92 -11.00 -3.98 13.51
C CYS A 92 -9.94 -4.09 14.63
N ILE A 93 -10.25 -4.90 15.66
CA ILE A 93 -9.39 -5.14 16.85
C ILE A 93 -8.76 -6.53 16.86
N GLN A 94 -9.33 -7.48 16.10
CA GLN A 94 -8.75 -8.81 15.94
C GLN A 94 -8.99 -9.36 14.56
N THR A 95 -7.98 -9.99 13.99
CA THR A 95 -8.06 -10.80 12.76
C THR A 95 -7.47 -12.17 13.02
N VAL A 96 -8.23 -13.22 12.74
CA VAL A 96 -7.81 -14.62 12.88
C VAL A 96 -7.93 -15.31 11.53
N SER A 97 -7.00 -16.21 11.19
CA SER A 97 -7.04 -16.96 9.94
C SER A 97 -7.05 -18.48 10.18
N SER A 98 -7.54 -19.23 9.20
CA SER A 98 -7.48 -20.69 9.18
C SER A 98 -6.05 -21.26 9.10
N PHE A 99 -5.06 -20.41 8.90
CA PHE A 99 -3.64 -20.77 8.90
C PHE A 99 -2.97 -20.57 10.27
N GLY A 100 -3.74 -20.29 11.33
CA GLY A 100 -3.24 -20.13 12.69
C GLY A 100 -2.79 -18.70 13.04
N ALA A 101 -2.79 -17.75 12.09
CA ALA A 101 -2.48 -16.36 12.40
C ALA A 101 -3.60 -15.75 13.26
N ASN A 102 -3.21 -15.04 14.32
CA ASN A 102 -4.08 -14.26 15.19
C ASN A 102 -3.43 -12.89 15.42
N ILE A 103 -4.03 -11.82 14.93
CA ILE A 103 -3.52 -10.45 15.01
C ILE A 103 -4.45 -9.65 15.90
N LEU A 104 -3.91 -9.09 16.97
CA LEU A 104 -4.62 -8.17 17.88
C LEU A 104 -4.13 -6.74 17.64
N THR A 105 -5.05 -5.80 17.57
CA THR A 105 -4.75 -4.37 17.41
C THR A 105 -5.37 -3.59 18.55
N SER A 106 -4.53 -2.96 19.38
CA SER A 106 -4.96 -1.98 20.38
C SER A 106 -4.96 -0.58 19.76
N ARG A 107 -5.91 0.28 20.21
CA ARG A 107 -6.05 1.64 19.69
C ARG A 107 -6.18 2.64 20.83
N ASN A 108 -5.85 3.90 20.54
CA ASN A 108 -6.14 5.02 21.44
C ASN A 108 -7.56 5.56 21.19
N GLU A 109 -7.97 6.55 21.97
CA GLU A 109 -9.30 7.20 21.84
C GLU A 109 -9.53 7.87 20.47
N MET A 110 -8.47 8.19 19.74
CA MET A 110 -8.53 8.74 18.39
C MET A 110 -8.62 7.65 17.30
N GLY A 111 -8.70 6.37 17.68
CA GLY A 111 -8.77 5.23 16.76
C GLY A 111 -7.43 4.80 16.15
N GLN A 112 -6.32 5.45 16.53
CA GLN A 112 -4.98 5.12 16.02
C GLN A 112 -4.44 3.86 16.69
N ALA A 113 -3.81 2.98 15.91
CA ALA A 113 -3.23 1.74 16.43
C ALA A 113 -2.02 2.03 17.31
N THR A 114 -2.10 1.72 18.61
CA THR A 114 -0.99 1.87 19.58
C THR A 114 -0.19 0.58 19.75
N GLN A 115 -0.79 -0.57 19.47
CA GLN A 115 -0.10 -1.85 19.46
C GLN A 115 -0.71 -2.78 18.41
N VAL A 116 0.16 -3.51 17.73
CA VAL A 116 -0.21 -4.68 16.91
C VAL A 116 0.57 -5.88 17.46
N ALA A 117 -0.13 -6.96 17.82
CA ALA A 117 0.46 -8.21 18.27
C ALA A 117 0.03 -9.34 17.35
N ALA A 118 0.99 -10.00 16.68
CA ALA A 118 0.76 -11.12 15.81
C ALA A 118 1.24 -12.41 16.48
N TYR A 119 0.34 -13.38 16.60
CA TYR A 119 0.58 -14.71 17.16
C TYR A 119 0.53 -15.71 16.01
N LEU A 120 1.47 -16.65 16.01
CA LEU A 120 1.42 -17.83 15.15
C LEU A 120 1.51 -19.05 16.08
N ASP A 121 0.43 -19.82 16.14
CA ASP A 121 0.28 -20.96 17.05
C ASP A 121 0.61 -20.62 18.52
N LYS A 122 1.55 -21.36 19.14
CA LYS A 122 1.96 -21.20 20.55
C LYS A 122 3.24 -20.40 20.72
N GLU A 123 3.77 -19.82 19.66
CA GLU A 123 5.00 -19.06 19.71
C GLU A 123 4.84 -17.72 20.42
N LYS A 124 5.97 -17.12 20.83
CA LYS A 124 5.99 -15.77 21.38
C LYS A 124 5.50 -14.78 20.31
N PRO A 125 4.53 -13.91 20.65
CA PRO A 125 4.00 -12.98 19.69
C PRO A 125 5.05 -12.00 19.17
N TRP A 126 4.99 -11.71 17.88
CA TRP A 126 5.61 -10.54 17.34
C TRP A 126 4.77 -9.32 17.72
N VAL A 127 5.40 -8.29 18.34
CA VAL A 127 4.69 -7.09 18.82
C VAL A 127 5.33 -5.85 18.21
N SER A 128 4.48 -4.93 17.72
CA SER A 128 4.85 -3.58 17.36
C SER A 128 4.05 -2.59 18.21
N ARG A 129 4.72 -1.60 18.83
CA ARG A 129 4.08 -0.50 19.55
C ARG A 129 4.35 0.80 18.83
N MET A 130 3.32 1.65 18.73
CA MET A 130 3.38 2.93 18.05
C MET A 130 3.02 4.07 18.99
N GLU A 131 3.74 5.19 18.84
CA GLU A 131 3.47 6.45 19.54
C GLU A 131 3.20 7.55 18.53
N TYR A 132 2.38 8.52 18.93
CA TYR A 132 1.91 9.59 18.07
C TYR A 132 2.07 10.95 18.74
N ASN A 133 2.33 11.98 17.96
CA ASN A 133 2.26 13.35 18.45
C ASN A 133 0.81 13.85 18.55
N ALA A 134 0.63 15.07 19.06
CA ALA A 134 -0.69 15.68 19.21
C ALA A 134 -1.43 15.93 17.87
N LEU A 135 -0.72 15.91 16.74
CA LEU A 135 -1.30 16.03 15.39
C LEU A 135 -1.67 14.66 14.80
N GLY A 136 -1.47 13.56 15.56
CA GLY A 136 -1.80 12.22 15.11
C GLY A 136 -0.75 11.57 14.19
N GLN A 137 0.43 12.14 14.08
CA GLN A 137 1.53 11.60 13.28
C GLN A 137 2.35 10.62 14.11
N GLU A 138 2.71 9.47 13.56
CA GLU A 138 3.53 8.46 14.21
C GLU A 138 4.95 9.00 14.44
N THR A 139 5.36 9.11 15.70
CA THR A 139 6.70 9.58 16.09
C THR A 139 7.64 8.44 16.40
N GLN A 140 7.12 7.31 16.85
CA GLN A 140 7.94 6.15 17.19
C GLN A 140 7.21 4.85 16.93
N ARG A 141 7.98 3.84 16.48
CA ARG A 141 7.52 2.45 16.40
C ARG A 141 8.60 1.53 16.97
N LEU A 142 8.23 0.80 18.00
CA LEU A 142 9.09 -0.19 18.64
C LEU A 142 8.64 -1.60 18.26
N PHE A 143 9.56 -2.41 17.76
CA PHE A 143 9.34 -3.81 17.40
C PHE A 143 9.85 -4.75 18.50
N SER A 144 9.31 -5.98 18.58
CA SER A 144 9.66 -6.96 19.61
C SER A 144 11.11 -7.46 19.59
N ASN A 145 11.84 -7.22 18.51
CA ASN A 145 13.28 -7.51 18.36
C ASN A 145 14.19 -6.34 18.77
N ASN A 146 13.66 -5.35 19.51
CA ASN A 146 14.34 -4.12 19.92
C ASN A 146 14.75 -3.17 18.78
N ILE A 147 14.18 -3.34 17.59
CA ILE A 147 14.31 -2.34 16.53
C ILE A 147 13.33 -1.20 16.81
N CYS A 148 13.81 0.02 16.75
CA CYS A 148 13.00 1.24 16.85
C CYS A 148 13.09 2.03 15.55
N SER A 149 11.94 2.49 15.08
CA SER A 149 11.82 3.47 14.00
C SER A 149 11.29 4.76 14.59
N ALA A 150 11.98 5.89 14.39
CA ALA A 150 11.61 7.20 14.92
C ALA A 150 11.52 8.24 13.81
N TRP A 151 10.53 9.13 13.91
CA TRP A 151 10.23 10.17 12.93
C TRP A 151 10.11 11.53 13.59
N ASP A 152 10.65 12.57 12.91
CA ASP A 152 10.38 13.97 13.22
C ASP A 152 9.69 14.65 12.04
N TYR A 153 8.88 15.65 12.36
CA TYR A 153 8.06 16.40 11.39
C TYR A 153 8.27 17.89 11.53
N ASP A 154 8.15 18.61 10.43
CA ASP A 154 8.09 20.08 10.46
C ASP A 154 6.69 20.59 10.88
N LYS A 155 6.56 21.91 10.99
CA LYS A 155 5.28 22.54 11.36
C LYS A 155 4.15 22.32 10.36
N ALA A 156 4.47 21.95 9.13
CA ALA A 156 3.51 21.61 8.08
C ALA A 156 3.13 20.13 8.07
N GLY A 157 3.71 19.33 8.99
CA GLY A 157 3.44 17.91 9.10
C GLY A 157 4.24 17.01 8.14
N ARG A 158 5.26 17.57 7.48
CA ARG A 158 6.11 16.80 6.56
C ARG A 158 7.26 16.15 7.33
N PRO A 159 7.61 14.87 7.05
CA PRO A 159 8.74 14.23 7.70
C PRO A 159 10.05 14.95 7.35
N ILE A 160 10.83 15.31 8.37
CA ILE A 160 12.15 15.93 8.22
C ILE A 160 13.29 15.01 8.63
N PHE A 161 12.98 13.97 9.40
CA PHE A 161 13.95 13.01 9.88
C PHE A 161 13.31 11.63 10.06
N HIS A 162 14.08 10.58 9.75
CA HIS A 162 13.74 9.19 10.04
C HIS A 162 14.97 8.43 10.45
N GLU A 163 14.89 7.73 11.58
CA GLU A 163 15.93 6.83 12.06
C GLU A 163 15.37 5.44 12.35
N VAL A 164 16.13 4.41 11.99
CA VAL A 164 15.90 3.03 12.43
C VAL A 164 17.15 2.58 13.18
N SER A 165 16.99 2.11 14.39
CA SER A 165 18.11 1.72 15.25
C SER A 165 17.76 0.51 16.13
N ASN A 166 18.80 -0.23 16.57
CA ASN A 166 18.64 -1.26 17.58
C ASN A 166 18.70 -0.60 18.97
N GLN A 167 17.68 -0.83 19.80
CA GLN A 167 17.52 -0.16 21.10
C GLN A 167 18.31 -0.79 22.27
N ARG A 168 19.17 -1.77 22.05
CA ARG A 168 19.90 -2.38 23.17
C ARG A 168 20.67 -1.38 24.05
N SER A 169 20.97 -0.18 23.54
CA SER A 169 21.71 0.88 24.23
C SER A 169 20.94 2.19 24.44
N LYS A 170 19.68 2.32 23.98
CA LYS A 170 18.99 3.63 23.89
C LYS A 170 17.67 3.76 24.67
N ALA A 171 17.24 2.76 25.41
CA ALA A 171 15.96 2.82 26.14
C ALA A 171 15.87 4.02 27.11
N ASP A 172 17.00 4.56 27.58
CA ASP A 172 17.06 5.66 28.53
C ASP A 172 17.19 7.06 27.85
N ALA A 173 17.66 7.14 26.61
CA ALA A 173 17.89 8.41 25.93
C ALA A 173 16.62 9.00 25.29
N ALA A 174 15.70 8.16 24.82
CA ALA A 174 14.44 8.59 24.20
C ALA A 174 13.48 9.24 25.22
N HIS A 175 13.55 8.84 26.51
CA HIS A 175 12.74 9.43 27.58
C HIS A 175 13.20 10.83 28.03
N GLN A 176 14.40 11.28 27.63
CA GLN A 176 14.97 12.55 28.09
C GLN A 176 14.96 13.68 27.09
N GLY A 177 14.32 13.54 25.94
CA GLY A 177 14.19 14.63 24.94
C GLY A 177 15.51 15.11 24.36
N ILE A 178 16.59 14.33 24.47
CA ILE A 178 17.92 14.69 23.98
C ILE A 178 18.21 13.92 22.69
N LEU A 179 17.56 14.28 21.60
CA LEU A 179 17.94 13.86 20.25
C LEU A 179 19.20 14.57 19.70
N GLY A 180 20.01 15.16 20.57
CA GLY A 180 21.10 16.04 20.17
C GLY A 180 22.53 15.56 20.34
N ASN A 181 22.88 14.79 21.35
CA ASN A 181 24.28 14.54 21.63
C ASN A 181 24.57 13.12 22.16
N VAL A 182 25.61 12.52 21.57
CA VAL A 182 26.26 11.25 21.93
C VAL A 182 25.37 10.01 21.72
N VAL A 183 25.24 9.64 20.48
CA VAL A 183 24.70 8.33 20.09
C VAL A 183 25.88 7.50 19.56
N ASP A 184 26.09 6.34 20.15
CA ASP A 184 26.93 5.31 19.53
C ASP A 184 26.25 4.85 18.24
N TRP A 185 26.82 5.24 17.11
CA TRP A 185 26.28 5.02 15.78
C TRP A 185 26.32 3.56 15.33
N SER A 186 26.98 2.68 16.09
CA SER A 186 27.11 1.25 15.76
C SER A 186 25.77 0.53 15.65
N ASP A 187 24.74 1.04 16.32
CA ASP A 187 23.39 0.44 16.37
C ASP A 187 22.37 1.09 15.42
N THR A 188 22.77 2.09 14.62
CA THR A 188 21.88 2.75 13.67
C THR A 188 21.90 2.00 12.32
N LEU A 189 20.73 1.46 11.94
CA LEU A 189 20.54 0.70 10.70
C LEU A 189 20.19 1.60 9.51
N ARG A 190 19.51 2.71 9.77
CA ARG A 190 19.07 3.68 8.76
C ARG A 190 18.96 5.05 9.40
N ARG A 191 19.35 6.08 8.66
CA ARG A 191 19.15 7.47 9.04
C ARG A 191 19.00 8.34 7.81
N HIS A 192 17.86 9.00 7.70
CA HIS A 192 17.58 9.91 6.60
C HIS A 192 17.12 11.28 7.12
N ARG A 193 17.58 12.34 6.45
CA ARG A 193 17.08 13.69 6.57
C ARG A 193 16.37 14.07 5.29
N TYR A 194 15.24 14.75 5.38
CA TYR A 194 14.43 15.16 4.25
C TYR A 194 14.34 16.68 4.20
N GLU A 195 14.60 17.26 3.05
CA GLU A 195 14.39 18.69 2.78
C GLU A 195 13.26 18.87 1.77
N TRP A 196 12.38 19.82 2.06
CA TRP A 196 11.21 20.12 1.27
C TRP A 196 11.31 21.53 0.70
N ASP A 197 10.78 21.74 -0.48
CA ASP A 197 10.66 23.08 -1.05
C ASP A 197 9.36 23.78 -0.59
N VAL A 198 9.17 25.01 -1.06
CA VAL A 198 7.98 25.82 -0.74
C VAL A 198 6.69 25.28 -1.34
N ASN A 199 6.77 24.44 -2.36
CA ASN A 199 5.65 23.81 -3.04
C ASN A 199 5.30 22.43 -2.45
N TYR A 200 5.85 22.07 -1.28
CA TYR A 200 5.67 20.77 -0.62
C TYR A 200 6.27 19.59 -1.41
N GLN A 201 7.24 19.84 -2.29
CA GLN A 201 7.95 18.81 -3.03
C GLN A 201 9.23 18.42 -2.27
N LEU A 202 9.55 17.12 -2.25
CA LEU A 202 10.77 16.62 -1.63
C LEU A 202 11.97 17.05 -2.47
N LYS A 203 12.77 17.97 -1.94
CA LYS A 203 13.92 18.56 -2.63
C LYS A 203 15.16 17.65 -2.53
N GLU A 204 15.44 17.16 -1.32
CA GLU A 204 16.66 16.41 -1.04
C GLU A 204 16.42 15.37 0.07
N VAL A 205 17.10 14.23 -0.05
CA VAL A 205 17.24 13.24 1.02
C VAL A 205 18.72 13.04 1.30
N THR A 206 19.14 13.25 2.55
CA THR A 206 20.52 12.95 2.99
C THR A 206 20.52 11.64 3.77
N ASN A 207 21.35 10.68 3.36
CA ASN A 207 21.63 9.47 4.12
C ASN A 207 22.70 9.78 5.20
N GLY A 208 22.29 9.76 6.46
CA GLY A 208 23.17 10.10 7.59
C GLY A 208 24.29 9.09 7.84
N LEU A 209 24.19 7.86 7.34
CA LEU A 209 25.21 6.82 7.48
C LEU A 209 26.30 6.96 6.41
N THR A 210 25.92 7.03 5.15
CA THR A 210 26.84 7.12 4.01
C THR A 210 27.26 8.54 3.69
N LYS A 211 26.55 9.55 4.23
CA LYS A 211 26.67 10.98 3.88
C LYS A 211 26.30 11.29 2.43
N GLY A 212 25.80 10.30 1.68
CA GLY A 212 25.29 10.50 0.34
C GLY A 212 23.98 11.31 0.35
N THR A 213 23.76 12.09 -0.68
CA THR A 213 22.53 12.87 -0.88
C THR A 213 21.86 12.47 -2.18
N THR A 214 20.52 12.47 -2.19
CA THR A 214 19.71 12.33 -3.40
C THR A 214 18.91 13.60 -3.59
N VAL A 215 19.12 14.28 -4.72
CA VAL A 215 18.42 15.50 -5.10
C VAL A 215 17.35 15.17 -6.12
N TYR A 216 16.14 15.71 -5.92
CA TYR A 216 14.99 15.53 -6.77
C TYR A 216 14.66 16.79 -7.56
N SER A 217 14.20 16.64 -8.80
CA SER A 217 13.75 17.72 -9.64
C SER A 217 12.36 17.46 -10.18
N TYR A 218 11.58 18.52 -10.33
CA TYR A 218 10.17 18.47 -10.75
C TYR A 218 9.93 19.41 -11.92
N ASP A 219 8.93 19.08 -12.73
CA ASP A 219 8.44 19.97 -13.79
C ASP A 219 7.43 21.00 -13.25
N GLN A 220 6.95 21.87 -14.13
CA GLN A 220 5.96 22.91 -13.79
C GLN A 220 4.59 22.33 -13.35
N PHE A 221 4.34 21.05 -13.57
CA PHE A 221 3.11 20.33 -13.18
C PHE A 221 3.31 19.49 -11.91
N SER A 222 4.46 19.63 -11.23
CA SER A 222 4.83 18.87 -10.03
C SER A 222 5.11 17.38 -10.26
N ASN A 223 5.36 16.96 -11.50
CA ASN A 223 5.81 15.59 -11.78
C ASN A 223 7.31 15.48 -11.47
N LEU A 224 7.72 14.38 -10.83
CA LEU A 224 9.13 14.05 -10.61
C LEU A 224 9.79 13.76 -11.97
N VAL A 225 10.79 14.56 -12.36
CA VAL A 225 11.52 14.40 -13.64
C VAL A 225 12.91 13.82 -13.49
N SER A 226 13.53 13.96 -12.32
CA SER A 226 14.82 13.32 -12.08
C SER A 226 15.12 13.10 -10.60
N ALA A 227 15.98 12.09 -10.33
CA ALA A 227 16.62 11.85 -9.06
C ALA A 227 18.11 11.65 -9.28
N LYS A 228 18.97 12.40 -8.54
CA LYS A 228 20.41 12.33 -8.62
C LYS A 228 20.99 12.00 -7.25
N GLU A 229 21.53 10.79 -7.12
CA GLU A 229 22.29 10.38 -5.94
C GLU A 229 23.77 10.76 -6.08
N SER A 230 24.40 11.21 -4.98
CA SER A 230 25.83 11.54 -4.95
C SER A 230 26.68 10.35 -5.39
N GLY A 231 27.55 10.55 -6.38
CA GLY A 231 28.44 9.51 -6.91
C GLY A 231 27.80 8.55 -7.92
N PHE A 232 26.52 8.76 -8.28
CA PHE A 232 25.80 7.93 -9.27
C PHE A 232 25.27 8.79 -10.42
N GLU A 233 24.92 8.12 -11.52
CA GLU A 233 24.24 8.77 -12.64
C GLU A 233 22.85 9.26 -12.28
N THR A 234 22.38 10.30 -12.98
CA THR A 234 21.03 10.83 -12.79
C THR A 234 20.02 9.86 -13.39
N ILE A 235 19.03 9.47 -12.59
CA ILE A 235 17.87 8.71 -13.05
C ILE A 235 16.82 9.72 -13.51
N PHE A 236 16.36 9.60 -14.77
CA PHE A 236 15.33 10.45 -15.33
C PHE A 236 13.95 9.77 -15.28
N ARG A 237 12.93 10.61 -15.21
CA ARG A 237 11.50 10.24 -15.34
C ARG A 237 10.83 11.25 -16.25
N SER A 238 11.21 11.21 -17.52
CA SER A 238 10.66 12.10 -18.52
C SER A 238 9.29 11.60 -18.97
N VAL A 239 8.35 12.50 -19.20
CA VAL A 239 7.02 12.19 -19.72
C VAL A 239 6.80 12.94 -21.04
N ASP A 240 6.18 12.25 -22.00
CA ASP A 240 5.74 12.91 -23.22
C ASP A 240 4.36 13.63 -23.04
N ILE A 241 3.89 14.28 -24.07
CA ILE A 241 2.64 15.06 -24.04
C ILE A 241 1.37 14.23 -23.76
N VAL A 242 1.43 12.90 -23.92
CA VAL A 242 0.33 11.97 -23.66
C VAL A 242 0.50 11.20 -22.35
N GLY A 243 1.59 11.46 -21.60
CA GLY A 243 1.85 10.89 -20.28
C GLY A 243 2.62 9.57 -20.29
N ASN A 244 3.24 9.17 -21.40
CA ASN A 244 4.11 7.99 -21.43
C ASN A 244 5.42 8.29 -20.68
N LEU A 245 5.92 7.32 -19.90
CA LEU A 245 7.08 7.46 -19.02
C LEU A 245 8.36 6.90 -19.67
N TYR A 246 9.43 7.68 -19.61
CA TYR A 246 10.79 7.33 -20.08
C TYR A 246 11.80 7.48 -18.95
N GLU A 247 12.92 6.72 -19.04
CA GLU A 247 14.03 6.78 -18.09
C GLU A 247 15.22 7.60 -18.63
N THR A 248 15.12 8.09 -19.87
CA THR A 248 16.10 9.02 -20.46
C THR A 248 15.50 10.43 -20.61
N LYS A 249 16.36 11.45 -20.57
CA LYS A 249 15.92 12.85 -20.68
C LYS A 249 15.29 13.17 -22.03
N ASP A 250 15.75 12.52 -23.09
CA ASP A 250 15.31 12.71 -24.49
C ASP A 250 14.20 11.76 -24.92
N CYS A 251 13.65 10.98 -23.98
CA CYS A 251 12.58 10.01 -24.25
C CYS A 251 12.94 8.95 -25.30
N SER A 252 14.20 8.52 -25.38
CA SER A 252 14.71 7.63 -26.42
C SER A 252 14.73 6.14 -26.04
N ASP A 253 14.58 5.81 -24.75
CA ASP A 253 14.74 4.46 -24.22
C ASP A 253 13.53 3.54 -24.42
N ARG A 254 12.39 4.10 -24.86
CA ARG A 254 11.12 3.36 -25.02
C ARG A 254 10.38 3.76 -26.27
N ILE A 255 9.60 2.82 -26.81
CA ILE A 255 8.66 3.07 -27.92
C ILE A 255 7.28 2.67 -27.44
N TYR A 256 6.34 3.60 -27.57
CA TYR A 256 4.94 3.38 -27.25
C TYR A 256 4.09 3.39 -28.52
N GLY A 257 3.19 2.42 -28.64
CA GLY A 257 2.22 2.31 -29.70
C GLY A 257 0.87 2.90 -29.33
N ALA A 258 -0.15 2.57 -30.12
CA ALA A 258 -1.50 3.07 -29.94
C ALA A 258 -2.05 2.77 -28.54
N GLY A 259 -2.67 3.79 -27.89
CA GLY A 259 -3.22 3.69 -26.56
C GLY A 259 -2.16 3.58 -25.47
N SER A 260 -0.99 4.19 -25.65
CA SER A 260 0.14 4.21 -24.69
C SER A 260 0.66 2.82 -24.32
N ARG A 261 0.52 1.85 -25.21
CA ARG A 261 1.04 0.50 -24.99
C ARG A 261 2.55 0.48 -25.24
N LEU A 262 3.34 0.07 -24.24
CA LEU A 262 4.79 -0.12 -24.38
C LEU A 262 5.05 -1.25 -25.40
N GLU A 263 5.71 -0.93 -26.52
CA GLU A 263 6.08 -1.87 -27.58
C GLU A 263 7.53 -2.29 -27.51
N LYS A 264 8.42 -1.38 -27.09
CA LYS A 264 9.85 -1.65 -26.96
C LYS A 264 10.45 -0.86 -25.80
N SER A 265 11.39 -1.49 -25.05
CA SER A 265 12.23 -0.85 -24.06
C SER A 265 13.69 -1.23 -24.34
N CYS A 266 14.57 -0.24 -24.33
CA CYS A 266 16.03 -0.41 -24.49
C CYS A 266 16.75 -0.61 -23.15
N ILE A 267 16.01 -0.83 -22.06
CA ILE A 267 16.59 -1.01 -20.70
C ILE A 267 17.39 -2.30 -20.67
N ASN A 268 18.69 -2.18 -20.36
CA ASN A 268 19.59 -3.31 -20.20
C ASN A 268 19.24 -4.04 -18.90
N LEU A 269 18.73 -5.28 -18.96
CA LEU A 269 18.34 -6.12 -17.82
C LEU A 269 19.43 -6.32 -16.75
N LYS A 270 20.70 -5.96 -17.06
CA LYS A 270 21.80 -5.97 -16.08
C LYS A 270 21.69 -4.87 -15.02
N GLU A 271 21.10 -3.72 -15.34
CA GLU A 271 20.97 -2.59 -14.41
C GLU A 271 19.77 -2.77 -13.46
N GLN A 272 18.69 -3.43 -13.90
CA GLN A 272 17.57 -3.74 -13.01
C GLN A 272 17.93 -4.68 -11.85
N LYS A 273 18.86 -5.63 -12.06
CA LYS A 273 19.34 -6.50 -10.97
C LYS A 273 20.15 -5.74 -9.90
N LEU A 274 20.82 -4.66 -10.28
CA LEU A 274 21.55 -3.79 -9.33
C LEU A 274 20.59 -2.92 -8.49
N LEU A 275 19.48 -2.48 -9.06
CA LEU A 275 18.45 -1.71 -8.33
C LEU A 275 17.68 -2.59 -7.33
N ILE A 276 17.30 -3.81 -7.72
CA ILE A 276 16.55 -4.75 -6.86
C ILE A 276 17.42 -5.21 -5.68
N ASN A 277 18.71 -5.47 -5.90
CA ASN A 277 19.64 -5.85 -4.84
C ASN A 277 20.03 -4.70 -3.88
N LYS A 278 19.69 -3.44 -4.20
CA LYS A 278 19.92 -2.28 -3.30
C LYS A 278 18.69 -1.93 -2.45
N ILE A 279 17.52 -2.54 -2.72
CA ILE A 279 16.27 -2.33 -1.99
C ILE A 279 16.03 -3.43 -0.94
N GLN A 280 16.77 -4.54 -1.02
CA GLN A 280 16.86 -5.57 0.03
C GLN A 280 17.98 -5.21 1.04
#